data_2b5fbe9bcc5982ff2d46b4f96947bdaf
#
_entry.id   2b5fbe9bcc5982ff2d46b4f96947bdaf
#
_cell.length_a   1.000
_cell.length_b   1.000
_cell.length_c   1.000
_cell.angle_alpha   90.00
_cell.angle_beta   90.00
_cell.angle_gamma   90.00
#
_symmetry.space_group_name_H-M   'P 1'
#
loop_
_entity.id
_entity.type
_entity.pdbx_description
1 polymer ?
#
loop_
_entity_poly.entity_id
_entity_poly.type
_entity_poly.pdbx_seq_one_letter_code
_entity_poly.pdbx_strand_id
1 'polypeptide(L)'
;NSGYLAAGLADWSYTRIECTADDLPRIVGEAGPEFRGFSVTMPAKFAALEFADEVTERARAIGSANTLVRIDPDKPSAGWRADNTDCEGLLAALDELTRGEPIRSAVVVGAGGTARPALWALAQLGVERIHVLNRSDRAAELADLTDGIDVTFSTFDTDIAAATVAADVVVSTVPSQAIEAYVNDLAHAPVLDVTYNPWPTPLAVRAASHGYNTVGGLVMLAGQSYSQFEQFTGVPAPREAMREALFAHVASQH
;
A
#
# COMPACT_ATOMS: atom_id res chain seq x y z
N ASN A 1 -1.45 -18.36 -4.65
CA ASN A 1 -1.15 -19.74 -5.06
C ASN A 1 -0.72 -19.83 -6.52
N SER A 2 -1.30 -19.06 -7.45
CA SER A 2 -0.95 -19.07 -8.88
C SER A 2 0.54 -18.78 -9.12
N GLY A 3 1.13 -17.86 -8.36
CA GLY A 3 2.57 -17.57 -8.44
C GLY A 3 3.44 -18.77 -8.06
N TYR A 4 3.06 -19.53 -7.03
CA TYR A 4 3.80 -20.72 -6.63
C TYR A 4 3.79 -21.77 -7.73
N LEU A 5 2.63 -22.03 -8.33
CA LEU A 5 2.53 -22.97 -9.46
C LEU A 5 3.37 -22.52 -10.65
N ALA A 6 3.31 -21.23 -11.00
CA ALA A 6 4.08 -20.68 -12.12
C ALA A 6 5.61 -20.72 -11.87
N ALA A 7 6.04 -20.67 -10.61
CA ALA A 7 7.45 -20.79 -10.21
C ALA A 7 7.89 -22.24 -9.96
N GLY A 8 7.04 -23.24 -10.19
CA GLY A 8 7.35 -24.66 -9.94
C GLY A 8 7.38 -25.05 -8.45
N LEU A 9 6.80 -24.24 -7.57
CA LEU A 9 6.73 -24.45 -6.12
C LEU A 9 5.41 -25.16 -5.76
N ALA A 10 5.20 -26.37 -6.24
CA ALA A 10 3.94 -27.11 -6.11
C ALA A 10 3.54 -27.44 -4.66
N ASP A 11 4.53 -27.58 -3.77
CA ASP A 11 4.32 -27.90 -2.34
C ASP A 11 4.04 -26.66 -1.49
N TRP A 12 4.07 -25.45 -2.11
CA TRP A 12 3.79 -24.21 -1.41
C TRP A 12 2.31 -23.87 -1.44
N SER A 13 1.80 -23.34 -0.33
CA SER A 13 0.43 -22.88 -0.22
C SER A 13 0.36 -21.52 0.46
N TYR A 14 -0.64 -20.74 0.07
CA TYR A 14 -0.98 -19.47 0.70
C TYR A 14 -2.43 -19.51 1.16
N THR A 15 -2.63 -19.32 2.46
CA THR A 15 -3.93 -19.41 3.12
C THR A 15 -4.27 -18.11 3.84
N ARG A 16 -5.52 -17.97 4.27
CA ARG A 16 -5.98 -16.81 5.06
C ARG A 16 -6.15 -17.23 6.51
N ILE A 17 -5.70 -16.36 7.41
CA ILE A 17 -5.87 -16.51 8.86
C ILE A 17 -6.50 -15.21 9.35
N GLU A 18 -7.65 -15.30 10.02
CA GLU A 18 -8.23 -14.14 10.70
C GLU A 18 -7.36 -13.78 11.90
N CYS A 19 -6.99 -12.51 12.01
CA CYS A 19 -6.03 -12.04 13.00
C CYS A 19 -6.35 -10.61 13.41
N THR A 20 -6.51 -10.39 14.71
CA THR A 20 -6.52 -9.07 15.31
C THR A 20 -5.10 -8.63 15.67
N ALA A 21 -4.92 -7.37 16.07
CA ALA A 21 -3.62 -6.91 16.56
C ALA A 21 -3.14 -7.70 17.80
N ASP A 22 -4.06 -8.02 18.69
CA ASP A 22 -3.77 -8.77 19.93
C ASP A 22 -3.47 -10.25 19.68
N ASP A 23 -4.05 -10.83 18.61
CA ASP A 23 -3.81 -12.24 18.24
C ASP A 23 -2.48 -12.46 17.54
N LEU A 24 -1.94 -11.44 16.87
CA LEU A 24 -0.77 -11.59 15.99
C LEU A 24 0.44 -12.20 16.71
N PRO A 25 0.84 -11.75 17.91
CA PRO A 25 2.02 -12.34 18.59
C PRO A 25 1.86 -13.83 18.84
N ARG A 26 0.65 -14.29 19.18
CA ARG A 26 0.37 -15.71 19.40
C ARG A 26 0.39 -16.49 18.09
N ILE A 27 -0.33 -16.02 17.06
CA ILE A 27 -0.43 -16.71 15.76
C ILE A 27 0.95 -16.86 15.11
N VAL A 28 1.74 -15.79 15.10
CA VAL A 28 3.06 -15.79 14.47
C VAL A 28 4.09 -16.50 15.35
N GLY A 29 4.01 -16.31 16.68
CA GLY A 29 4.94 -16.94 17.63
C GLY A 29 4.78 -18.46 17.71
N GLU A 30 3.56 -18.98 17.57
CA GLU A 30 3.27 -20.41 17.57
C GLU A 30 3.38 -21.06 16.18
N ALA A 31 3.68 -20.29 15.13
CA ALA A 31 3.78 -20.80 13.76
C ALA A 31 4.92 -21.81 13.63
N GLY A 32 4.60 -22.99 13.10
CA GLY A 32 5.58 -24.07 12.86
C GLY A 32 6.63 -23.71 11.79
N PRO A 33 7.62 -24.59 11.60
CA PRO A 33 8.71 -24.36 10.64
C PRO A 33 8.27 -24.34 9.18
N GLU A 34 7.07 -24.84 8.89
CA GLU A 34 6.45 -24.80 7.56
C GLU A 34 6.05 -23.38 7.12
N PHE A 35 5.80 -22.47 8.07
CA PHE A 35 5.50 -21.08 7.76
C PHE A 35 6.78 -20.31 7.41
N ARG A 36 6.83 -19.79 6.19
CA ARG A 36 7.96 -18.98 5.69
C ARG A 36 7.73 -17.50 5.87
N GLY A 37 6.47 -17.06 5.88
CA GLY A 37 6.10 -15.66 6.07
C GLY A 37 4.61 -15.45 6.22
N PHE A 38 4.25 -14.21 6.57
CA PHE A 38 2.89 -13.74 6.69
C PHE A 38 2.74 -12.40 5.98
N SER A 39 1.71 -12.29 5.13
CA SER A 39 1.22 -10.98 4.71
C SER A 39 0.23 -10.48 5.73
N VAL A 40 0.48 -9.28 6.25
CA VAL A 40 -0.31 -8.69 7.34
C VAL A 40 -1.11 -7.52 6.80
N THR A 41 -2.40 -7.51 7.08
CA THR A 41 -3.29 -6.38 6.76
C THR A 41 -3.81 -5.71 8.04
N MET A 42 -4.62 -4.65 7.88
CA MET A 42 -5.29 -4.02 9.02
C MET A 42 -6.20 -5.04 9.75
N PRO A 43 -6.28 -4.97 11.09
CA PRO A 43 -5.69 -3.93 11.96
C PRO A 43 -4.27 -4.25 12.46
N ALA A 44 -3.62 -5.34 12.06
CA ALA A 44 -2.46 -5.91 12.72
C ALA A 44 -1.08 -5.37 12.24
N LYS A 45 -1.03 -4.40 11.30
CA LYS A 45 0.23 -3.90 10.73
C LYS A 45 1.19 -3.25 11.74
N PHE A 46 0.66 -2.58 12.77
CA PHE A 46 1.49 -2.00 13.84
C PHE A 46 2.01 -3.10 14.77
N ALA A 47 1.15 -4.04 15.15
CA ALA A 47 1.54 -5.19 15.96
C ALA A 47 2.60 -6.05 15.27
N ALA A 48 2.55 -6.20 13.94
CA ALA A 48 3.57 -6.91 13.17
C ALA A 48 4.95 -6.23 13.24
N LEU A 49 4.98 -4.90 13.21
CA LEU A 49 6.22 -4.14 13.36
C LEU A 49 6.83 -4.32 14.76
N GLU A 50 5.98 -4.25 15.80
CA GLU A 50 6.38 -4.37 17.20
C GLU A 50 6.82 -5.79 17.56
N PHE A 51 6.20 -6.80 16.95
CA PHE A 51 6.48 -8.22 17.22
C PHE A 51 7.81 -8.69 16.65
N ALA A 52 8.29 -8.11 15.56
CA ALA A 52 9.44 -8.63 14.81
C ALA A 52 10.78 -8.44 15.56
N ASP A 53 11.66 -9.44 15.45
CA ASP A 53 13.03 -9.39 15.99
C ASP A 53 13.93 -8.45 15.17
N GLU A 54 13.72 -8.39 13.85
CA GLU A 54 14.40 -7.47 12.94
C GLU A 54 13.38 -6.63 12.17
N VAL A 55 13.74 -5.38 11.87
CA VAL A 55 12.88 -4.44 11.13
C VAL A 55 13.71 -3.79 10.03
N THR A 56 13.22 -3.86 8.79
CA THR A 56 13.85 -3.15 7.66
C THR A 56 13.82 -1.64 7.86
N GLU A 57 14.75 -0.91 7.24
CA GLU A 57 14.79 0.56 7.33
C GLU A 57 13.47 1.19 6.86
N ARG A 58 12.93 0.70 5.73
CA ARG A 58 11.66 1.22 5.20
C ARG A 58 10.47 0.92 6.12
N ALA A 59 10.37 -0.27 6.71
CA ALA A 59 9.29 -0.57 7.65
C ALA A 59 9.39 0.28 8.91
N ARG A 60 10.60 0.56 9.39
CA ARG A 60 10.87 1.45 10.52
C ARG A 60 10.47 2.90 10.19
N ALA A 61 10.89 3.41 9.04
CA ALA A 61 10.52 4.75 8.57
C ALA A 61 9.01 4.90 8.40
N ILE A 62 8.35 3.92 7.77
CA ILE A 62 6.89 3.91 7.57
C ILE A 62 6.15 3.76 8.92
N GLY A 63 6.77 3.08 9.91
CA GLY A 63 6.17 2.84 11.22
C GLY A 63 5.06 1.78 11.21
N SER A 64 5.06 0.87 10.22
CA SER A 64 4.14 -0.28 10.13
C SER A 64 4.72 -1.36 9.22
N ALA A 65 4.28 -2.61 9.39
CA ALA A 65 4.70 -3.73 8.56
C ALA A 65 3.50 -4.49 7.98
N ASN A 66 3.55 -4.78 6.68
CA ASN A 66 2.60 -5.65 6.01
C ASN A 66 3.17 -7.04 5.73
N THR A 67 4.42 -7.30 6.09
CA THR A 67 5.16 -8.52 5.80
C THR A 67 5.97 -8.94 7.00
N LEU A 68 5.82 -10.19 7.41
CA LEU A 68 6.72 -10.89 8.35
C LEU A 68 7.34 -12.06 7.61
N VAL A 69 8.66 -12.19 7.65
CA VAL A 69 9.38 -13.28 7.00
C VAL A 69 10.34 -13.95 8.00
N ARG A 70 10.46 -15.27 7.94
CA ARG A 70 11.47 -15.99 8.76
C ARG A 70 12.85 -15.46 8.45
N ILE A 71 13.62 -15.08 9.47
CA ILE A 71 15.01 -14.62 9.33
C ILE A 71 15.87 -15.74 8.76
N ASP A 72 15.71 -16.95 9.31
CA ASP A 72 16.36 -18.15 8.83
C ASP A 72 15.33 -19.29 8.78
N PRO A 73 14.98 -19.76 7.57
CA PRO A 73 14.03 -20.86 7.40
C PRO A 73 14.47 -22.19 8.05
N ASP A 74 15.77 -22.41 8.13
CA ASP A 74 16.34 -23.65 8.68
C ASP A 74 16.55 -23.57 10.20
N LYS A 75 16.43 -22.35 10.76
CA LYS A 75 16.54 -22.07 12.18
C LYS A 75 15.35 -21.24 12.68
N PRO A 76 14.18 -21.84 12.92
CA PRO A 76 12.97 -21.12 13.33
C PRO A 76 13.14 -20.22 14.57
N SER A 77 14.10 -20.58 15.46
CA SER A 77 14.44 -19.76 16.64
C SER A 77 15.17 -18.45 16.32
N ALA A 78 15.57 -18.21 15.07
CA ALA A 78 16.16 -16.94 14.65
C ALA A 78 15.13 -15.80 14.62
N GLY A 79 13.83 -16.13 14.62
CA GLY A 79 12.76 -15.15 14.72
C GLY A 79 12.24 -14.66 13.37
N TRP A 80 11.67 -13.44 13.39
CA TRP A 80 10.94 -12.84 12.29
C TRP A 80 11.47 -11.44 11.94
N ARG A 81 11.56 -11.16 10.64
CA ARG A 81 11.87 -9.83 10.12
C ARG A 81 10.61 -9.18 9.57
N ALA A 82 10.35 -7.96 10.02
CA ALA A 82 9.27 -7.12 9.51
C ALA A 82 9.73 -6.29 8.31
N ASP A 83 8.85 -6.21 7.31
CA ASP A 83 9.02 -5.34 6.16
C ASP A 83 7.69 -4.68 5.77
N ASN A 84 7.77 -3.61 4.96
CA ASN A 84 6.59 -2.98 4.38
C ASN A 84 6.70 -2.92 2.86
N THR A 85 6.02 -3.85 2.19
CA THR A 85 6.01 -3.94 0.72
C THR A 85 4.88 -3.13 0.07
N ASP A 86 3.97 -2.51 0.85
CA ASP A 86 2.95 -1.60 0.31
C ASP A 86 3.60 -0.45 -0.47
N CYS A 87 4.78 0.02 -0.02
CA CYS A 87 5.50 1.09 -0.70
C CYS A 87 5.92 0.71 -2.13
N GLU A 88 6.31 -0.55 -2.39
CA GLU A 88 6.64 -1.02 -3.74
C GLU A 88 5.38 -1.09 -4.62
N GLY A 89 4.25 -1.52 -4.04
CA GLY A 89 2.96 -1.48 -4.71
C GLY A 89 2.54 -0.06 -5.09
N LEU A 90 2.77 0.90 -4.20
CA LEU A 90 2.47 2.31 -4.44
C LEU A 90 3.39 2.93 -5.49
N LEU A 91 4.70 2.63 -5.45
CA LEU A 91 5.64 3.06 -6.49
C LEU A 91 5.22 2.54 -7.87
N ALA A 92 4.89 1.26 -7.97
CA ALA A 92 4.42 0.67 -9.23
C ALA A 92 3.11 1.28 -9.72
N ALA A 93 2.16 1.56 -8.82
CA ALA A 93 0.89 2.18 -9.17
C ALA A 93 1.05 3.65 -9.59
N LEU A 94 1.94 4.41 -8.95
CA LEU A 94 2.27 5.78 -9.34
C LEU A 94 2.97 5.83 -10.69
N ASP A 95 3.91 4.93 -10.96
CA ASP A 95 4.58 4.82 -12.25
C ASP A 95 3.58 4.52 -13.39
N GLU A 96 2.65 3.56 -13.16
CA GLU A 96 1.57 3.25 -14.13
C GLU A 96 0.64 4.45 -14.32
N LEU A 97 0.29 5.18 -13.27
CA LEU A 97 -0.58 6.35 -13.32
C LEU A 97 0.02 7.49 -14.15
N THR A 98 1.30 7.79 -13.93
CA THR A 98 2.01 8.92 -14.54
C THR A 98 2.74 8.53 -15.82
N ARG A 99 2.84 7.22 -16.13
CA ARG A 99 3.60 6.68 -17.28
C ARG A 99 5.09 7.07 -17.22
N GLY A 100 5.63 7.11 -16.00
CA GLY A 100 7.02 7.47 -15.75
C GLY A 100 7.30 8.97 -15.73
N GLU A 101 6.28 9.82 -15.88
CA GLU A 101 6.47 11.27 -15.76
C GLU A 101 6.75 11.67 -14.31
N PRO A 102 7.63 12.64 -14.05
CA PRO A 102 7.97 13.09 -12.71
C PRO A 102 6.77 13.70 -11.97
N ILE A 103 6.67 13.39 -10.67
CA ILE A 103 5.69 13.98 -9.75
C ILE A 103 6.40 15.01 -8.88
N ARG A 104 5.98 16.27 -8.91
CA ARG A 104 6.52 17.33 -8.05
C ARG A 104 5.60 17.72 -6.92
N SER A 105 4.30 17.49 -7.11
CA SER A 105 3.26 17.86 -6.15
C SER A 105 2.19 16.78 -6.07
N ALA A 106 1.74 16.47 -4.86
CA ALA A 106 0.73 15.45 -4.63
C ALA A 106 -0.30 15.91 -3.58
N VAL A 107 -1.55 15.47 -3.76
CA VAL A 107 -2.56 15.48 -2.70
C VAL A 107 -2.73 14.05 -2.19
N VAL A 108 -2.57 13.86 -0.88
CA VAL A 108 -2.81 12.56 -0.22
C VAL A 108 -4.06 12.67 0.64
N VAL A 109 -5.05 11.84 0.34
CA VAL A 109 -6.30 11.79 1.09
C VAL A 109 -6.24 10.67 2.11
N GLY A 110 -6.26 11.04 3.38
CA GLY A 110 -6.10 10.13 4.52
C GLY A 110 -4.74 10.25 5.22
N ALA A 111 -4.70 9.84 6.49
CA ALA A 111 -3.50 9.82 7.34
C ALA A 111 -3.38 8.50 8.10
N GLY A 112 -3.93 7.41 7.55
CA GLY A 112 -3.94 6.08 8.15
C GLY A 112 -2.77 5.19 7.74
N GLY A 113 -2.91 3.89 7.98
CA GLY A 113 -1.87 2.89 7.73
C GLY A 113 -1.39 2.80 6.28
N THR A 114 -2.25 3.12 5.29
CA THR A 114 -1.86 3.12 3.86
C THR A 114 -1.34 4.50 3.40
N ALA A 115 -1.72 5.58 4.08
CA ALA A 115 -1.15 6.90 3.79
C ALA A 115 0.35 6.97 4.11
N ARG A 116 0.81 6.28 5.16
CA ARG A 116 2.22 6.24 5.55
C ARG A 116 3.13 5.70 4.44
N PRO A 117 2.92 4.49 3.88
CA PRO A 117 3.71 4.03 2.74
C PRO A 117 3.49 4.87 1.47
N ALA A 118 2.34 5.56 1.29
CA ALA A 118 2.15 6.48 0.18
C ALA A 118 3.04 7.73 0.29
N LEU A 119 3.14 8.32 1.47
CA LEU A 119 4.05 9.43 1.74
C LEU A 119 5.50 9.02 1.53
N TRP A 120 5.88 7.84 2.04
CA TRP A 120 7.21 7.30 1.82
C TRP A 120 7.52 7.11 0.33
N ALA A 121 6.59 6.54 -0.45
CA ALA A 121 6.77 6.34 -1.89
C ALA A 121 6.91 7.68 -2.64
N LEU A 122 6.09 8.67 -2.31
CA LEU A 122 6.19 10.02 -2.88
C LEU A 122 7.53 10.69 -2.55
N ALA A 123 8.03 10.51 -1.32
CA ALA A 123 9.35 10.99 -0.92
C ALA A 123 10.47 10.34 -1.75
N GLN A 124 10.40 9.01 -2.00
CA GLN A 124 11.37 8.30 -2.85
C GLN A 124 11.34 8.78 -4.31
N LEU A 125 10.19 9.24 -4.80
CA LEU A 125 10.04 9.83 -6.14
C LEU A 125 10.51 11.29 -6.23
N GLY A 126 10.94 11.88 -5.12
CA GLY A 126 11.46 13.26 -5.08
C GLY A 126 10.35 14.30 -5.16
N VAL A 127 9.15 14.00 -4.67
CA VAL A 127 8.06 14.97 -4.62
C VAL A 127 8.44 16.14 -3.72
N GLU A 128 8.24 17.35 -4.20
CA GLU A 128 8.65 18.59 -3.52
C GLU A 128 7.57 19.10 -2.55
N ARG A 129 6.28 18.89 -2.90
CA ARG A 129 5.14 19.39 -2.13
C ARG A 129 4.08 18.30 -1.98
N ILE A 130 3.58 18.14 -0.77
CA ILE A 130 2.47 17.23 -0.46
C ILE A 130 1.41 17.98 0.34
N HIS A 131 0.17 17.90 -0.11
CA HIS A 131 -0.98 18.35 0.66
C HIS A 131 -1.73 17.15 1.21
N VAL A 132 -1.77 17.00 2.54
CA VAL A 132 -2.48 15.91 3.21
C VAL A 132 -3.87 16.39 3.65
N LEU A 133 -4.91 15.74 3.11
CA LEU A 133 -6.30 15.96 3.49
C LEU A 133 -6.75 14.85 4.43
N ASN A 134 -7.18 15.19 5.65
CA ASN A 134 -7.69 14.20 6.59
C ASN A 134 -8.79 14.83 7.48
N ARG A 135 -9.61 14.01 8.12
CA ARG A 135 -10.69 14.48 9.01
C ARG A 135 -10.19 15.17 10.28
N SER A 136 -8.99 14.85 10.72
CA SER A 136 -8.35 15.39 11.91
C SER A 136 -6.88 15.66 11.63
N ASP A 137 -6.29 16.59 12.35
CA ASP A 137 -4.86 16.86 12.27
C ASP A 137 -4.06 15.64 12.79
N ARG A 138 -3.20 15.11 11.96
CA ARG A 138 -2.24 14.04 12.25
C ARG A 138 -0.83 14.37 11.78
N ALA A 139 -0.52 15.66 11.63
CA ALA A 139 0.77 16.13 11.15
C ALA A 139 1.93 15.55 11.96
N ALA A 140 1.79 15.58 13.30
CA ALA A 140 2.84 15.07 14.19
C ALA A 140 3.13 13.58 14.02
N GLU A 141 2.13 12.77 13.64
CA GLU A 141 2.30 11.33 13.42
C GLU A 141 3.01 10.99 12.10
N LEU A 142 3.04 11.94 11.16
CA LEU A 142 3.58 11.78 9.81
C LEU A 142 4.87 12.57 9.57
N ALA A 143 5.32 13.34 10.54
CA ALA A 143 6.45 14.26 10.42
C ALA A 143 7.74 13.57 9.93
N ASP A 144 8.07 12.40 10.49
CA ASP A 144 9.28 11.64 10.14
C ASP A 144 9.26 11.12 8.69
N LEU A 145 8.05 10.96 8.10
CA LEU A 145 7.88 10.50 6.71
C LEU A 145 7.99 11.63 5.68
N THR A 146 7.96 12.86 6.14
CA THR A 146 7.84 14.06 5.31
C THR A 146 9.02 15.01 5.48
N ASP A 147 10.10 14.55 6.13
CA ASP A 147 11.31 15.34 6.31
C ASP A 147 11.91 15.78 4.96
N GLY A 148 12.20 17.06 4.83
CA GLY A 148 12.71 17.66 3.60
C GLY A 148 11.67 17.93 2.50
N ILE A 149 10.37 17.65 2.76
CA ILE A 149 9.26 17.90 1.84
C ILE A 149 8.41 19.05 2.38
N ASP A 150 7.96 19.96 1.51
CA ASP A 150 6.98 21.00 1.89
C ASP A 150 5.60 20.35 2.05
N VAL A 151 5.20 20.08 3.30
CA VAL A 151 3.94 19.38 3.60
C VAL A 151 2.96 20.30 4.29
N THR A 152 1.78 20.39 3.72
CA THR A 152 0.64 21.09 4.31
C THR A 152 -0.43 20.08 4.73
N PHE A 153 -1.04 20.32 5.89
CA PHE A 153 -2.14 19.51 6.41
C PHE A 153 -3.40 20.34 6.50
N SER A 154 -4.53 19.81 6.06
CA SER A 154 -5.82 20.45 6.23
C SER A 154 -6.95 19.43 6.42
N THR A 155 -8.05 19.92 6.94
CA THR A 155 -9.32 19.21 6.95
C THR A 155 -10.08 19.47 5.65
N PHE A 156 -11.22 18.80 5.49
CA PHE A 156 -12.06 18.96 4.30
C PHE A 156 -12.85 20.29 4.24
N ASP A 157 -12.62 21.20 5.19
CA ASP A 157 -13.23 22.55 5.20
C ASP A 157 -12.43 23.59 4.39
N THR A 158 -11.37 23.15 3.69
CA THR A 158 -10.51 24.00 2.85
C THR A 158 -10.96 23.97 1.38
N ASP A 159 -10.35 24.81 0.56
CA ASP A 159 -10.53 24.77 -0.89
C ASP A 159 -9.78 23.56 -1.50
N ILE A 160 -10.44 22.40 -1.48
CA ILE A 160 -9.90 21.14 -1.98
C ILE A 160 -9.63 21.22 -3.48
N ALA A 161 -10.52 21.87 -4.24
CA ALA A 161 -10.40 22.00 -5.69
C ALA A 161 -9.13 22.77 -6.07
N ALA A 162 -8.81 23.86 -5.37
CA ALA A 162 -7.58 24.60 -5.60
C ALA A 162 -6.33 23.74 -5.34
N ALA A 163 -6.34 22.93 -4.26
CA ALA A 163 -5.24 22.05 -3.94
C ALA A 163 -5.04 20.96 -5.00
N THR A 164 -6.12 20.34 -5.48
CA THR A 164 -6.05 19.26 -6.48
C THR A 164 -5.73 19.75 -7.88
N VAL A 165 -6.20 20.94 -8.28
CA VAL A 165 -5.81 21.57 -9.56
C VAL A 165 -4.32 21.89 -9.62
N ALA A 166 -3.70 22.18 -8.47
CA ALA A 166 -2.26 22.48 -8.37
C ALA A 166 -1.38 21.23 -8.21
N ALA A 167 -1.97 20.04 -8.10
CA ALA A 167 -1.27 18.80 -7.90
C ALA A 167 -1.05 18.03 -9.21
N ASP A 168 0.07 17.31 -9.30
CA ASP A 168 0.35 16.38 -10.40
C ASP A 168 -0.42 15.05 -10.22
N VAL A 169 -0.69 14.64 -8.97
CA VAL A 169 -1.44 13.43 -8.64
C VAL A 169 -2.28 13.59 -7.37
N VAL A 170 -3.37 12.85 -7.30
CA VAL A 170 -4.15 12.61 -6.08
C VAL A 170 -4.03 11.15 -5.68
N VAL A 171 -3.64 10.88 -4.43
CA VAL A 171 -3.57 9.52 -3.85
C VAL A 171 -4.64 9.39 -2.78
N SER A 172 -5.70 8.64 -3.07
CA SER A 172 -6.76 8.34 -2.11
C SER A 172 -6.44 7.05 -1.35
N THR A 173 -6.34 7.16 -0.02
CA THR A 173 -6.03 6.02 0.88
C THR A 173 -7.16 5.70 1.85
N VAL A 174 -8.35 6.23 1.60
CA VAL A 174 -9.54 6.09 2.44
C VAL A 174 -10.66 5.35 1.69
N PRO A 175 -11.61 4.73 2.40
CA PRO A 175 -12.80 4.17 1.76
C PRO A 175 -13.59 5.23 0.98
N SER A 176 -14.14 4.85 -0.19
CA SER A 176 -14.86 5.78 -1.09
C SER A 176 -15.99 6.53 -0.39
N GLN A 177 -16.70 5.88 0.56
CA GLN A 177 -17.78 6.49 1.32
C GLN A 177 -17.31 7.69 2.18
N ALA A 178 -16.04 7.67 2.62
CA ALA A 178 -15.49 8.75 3.46
C ALA A 178 -15.28 10.06 2.69
N ILE A 179 -15.21 10.00 1.37
CA ILE A 179 -14.93 11.15 0.48
C ILE A 179 -16.03 11.41 -0.55
N GLU A 180 -17.18 10.74 -0.43
CA GLU A 180 -18.26 10.84 -1.41
C GLU A 180 -18.70 12.31 -1.66
N ALA A 181 -18.79 13.12 -0.61
CA ALA A 181 -19.15 14.53 -0.70
C ALA A 181 -18.11 15.40 -1.43
N TYR A 182 -16.85 14.93 -1.53
CA TYR A 182 -15.71 15.70 -2.04
C TYR A 182 -15.21 15.23 -3.41
N VAL A 183 -15.87 14.24 -4.00
CA VAL A 183 -15.44 13.61 -5.27
C VAL A 183 -15.25 14.62 -6.38
N ASN A 184 -16.13 15.64 -6.46
CA ASN A 184 -16.03 16.67 -7.50
C ASN A 184 -14.78 17.54 -7.32
N ASP A 185 -14.43 17.88 -6.08
CA ASP A 185 -13.31 18.76 -5.75
C ASP A 185 -11.96 18.01 -5.79
N LEU A 186 -11.99 16.68 -5.57
CA LEU A 186 -10.80 15.83 -5.62
C LEU A 186 -10.42 15.41 -7.05
N ALA A 187 -11.31 15.47 -8.03
CA ALA A 187 -11.12 14.89 -9.36
C ALA A 187 -10.49 15.86 -10.37
N HIS A 188 -9.49 16.66 -9.98
CA HIS A 188 -8.84 17.66 -10.85
C HIS A 188 -7.38 17.32 -11.20
N ALA A 189 -6.94 16.08 -10.94
CA ALA A 189 -5.63 15.57 -11.32
C ALA A 189 -5.73 14.04 -11.58
N PRO A 190 -4.69 13.39 -12.10
CA PRO A 190 -4.58 11.92 -12.13
C PRO A 190 -4.77 11.30 -10.76
N VAL A 191 -5.54 10.21 -10.66
CA VAL A 191 -5.94 9.60 -9.39
C VAL A 191 -5.40 8.19 -9.24
N LEU A 192 -4.66 7.96 -8.15
CA LEU A 192 -4.44 6.64 -7.57
C LEU A 192 -5.41 6.46 -6.40
N ASP A 193 -6.37 5.55 -6.54
CA ASP A 193 -7.23 5.15 -5.41
C ASP A 193 -6.86 3.73 -4.97
N VAL A 194 -6.42 3.58 -3.73
CA VAL A 194 -5.99 2.26 -3.20
C VAL A 194 -7.13 1.26 -3.03
N THR A 195 -8.38 1.71 -3.20
CA THR A 195 -9.55 0.84 -3.22
C THR A 195 -9.53 -0.03 -4.48
N TYR A 196 -9.76 -1.32 -4.31
CA TYR A 196 -9.84 -2.28 -5.43
C TYR A 196 -11.21 -2.97 -5.55
N ASN A 197 -12.06 -2.85 -4.53
CA ASN A 197 -13.41 -3.38 -4.56
C ASN A 197 -14.35 -2.50 -3.69
N PRO A 198 -15.42 -1.93 -4.27
CA PRO A 198 -15.75 -1.92 -5.70
C PRO A 198 -14.79 -1.05 -6.54
N TRP A 199 -14.57 -1.43 -7.80
CA TRP A 199 -13.82 -0.66 -8.78
C TRP A 199 -14.59 -0.60 -10.12
N PRO A 200 -14.63 0.55 -10.84
CA PRO A 200 -14.00 1.83 -10.46
C PRO A 200 -14.73 2.52 -9.30
N THR A 201 -13.99 3.30 -8.51
CA THR A 201 -14.58 4.13 -7.44
C THR A 201 -15.24 5.38 -8.00
N PRO A 202 -16.17 6.04 -7.28
CA PRO A 202 -16.75 7.32 -7.72
C PRO A 202 -15.70 8.39 -8.06
N LEU A 203 -14.60 8.45 -7.28
CA LEU A 203 -13.50 9.38 -7.54
C LEU A 203 -12.79 9.04 -8.86
N ALA A 204 -12.48 7.76 -9.10
CA ALA A 204 -11.86 7.32 -10.35
C ALA A 204 -12.76 7.62 -11.57
N VAL A 205 -14.05 7.32 -11.47
CA VAL A 205 -15.03 7.65 -12.54
C VAL A 205 -15.06 9.15 -12.83
N ARG A 206 -15.08 9.97 -11.79
CA ARG A 206 -15.13 11.43 -11.95
C ARG A 206 -13.86 11.98 -12.58
N ALA A 207 -12.69 11.57 -12.09
CA ALA A 207 -11.40 11.99 -12.67
C ALA A 207 -11.27 11.56 -14.15
N ALA A 208 -11.64 10.31 -14.48
CA ALA A 208 -11.67 9.84 -15.87
C ALA A 208 -12.62 10.65 -16.75
N SER A 209 -13.78 11.09 -16.24
CA SER A 209 -14.71 11.97 -16.97
C SER A 209 -14.14 13.35 -17.29
N HIS A 210 -13.14 13.81 -16.53
CA HIS A 210 -12.36 15.03 -16.77
C HIS A 210 -11.12 14.79 -17.66
N GLY A 211 -10.90 13.54 -18.13
CA GLY A 211 -9.77 13.18 -18.99
C GLY A 211 -8.49 12.81 -18.26
N TYR A 212 -8.53 12.66 -16.94
CA TYR A 212 -7.36 12.24 -16.15
C TYR A 212 -7.19 10.73 -16.13
N ASN A 213 -5.95 10.27 -16.07
CA ASN A 213 -5.64 8.86 -15.84
C ASN A 213 -6.07 8.44 -14.43
N THR A 214 -6.49 7.18 -14.30
CA THR A 214 -6.85 6.60 -13.00
C THR A 214 -6.27 5.21 -12.85
N VAL A 215 -5.73 4.91 -11.67
CA VAL A 215 -5.20 3.59 -11.30
C VAL A 215 -5.83 3.14 -9.99
N GLY A 216 -6.26 1.89 -9.94
CA GLY A 216 -6.91 1.29 -8.76
C GLY A 216 -5.96 0.44 -7.92
N GLY A 217 -6.42 0.10 -6.72
CA GLY A 217 -5.66 -0.65 -5.75
C GLY A 217 -5.20 -2.05 -6.18
N LEU A 218 -5.74 -2.62 -7.27
CA LEU A 218 -5.25 -3.92 -7.78
C LEU A 218 -3.82 -3.84 -8.28
N VAL A 219 -3.40 -2.72 -8.85
CA VAL A 219 -2.02 -2.53 -9.30
C VAL A 219 -1.08 -2.49 -8.09
N MET A 220 -1.46 -1.74 -7.05
CA MET A 220 -0.74 -1.73 -5.77
C MET A 220 -0.69 -3.13 -5.15
N LEU A 221 -1.82 -3.85 -5.12
CA LEU A 221 -1.91 -5.20 -4.57
C LEU A 221 -1.00 -6.20 -5.32
N ALA A 222 -0.92 -6.10 -6.64
CA ALA A 222 0.00 -6.89 -7.44
C ALA A 222 1.45 -6.54 -7.10
N GLY A 223 1.82 -5.26 -7.14
CA GLY A 223 3.18 -4.78 -6.90
C GLY A 223 3.76 -5.22 -5.56
N GLN A 224 2.98 -5.04 -4.47
CA GLN A 224 3.42 -5.49 -3.13
C GLN A 224 3.60 -7.01 -3.03
N SER A 225 2.76 -7.77 -3.74
CA SER A 225 2.78 -9.24 -3.65
C SER A 225 4.03 -9.86 -4.29
N TYR A 226 4.66 -9.19 -5.24
CA TYR A 226 5.89 -9.68 -5.88
C TYR A 226 7.04 -9.70 -4.87
N SER A 227 7.24 -8.62 -4.15
CA SER A 227 8.26 -8.55 -3.11
C SER A 227 8.00 -9.54 -1.97
N GLN A 228 6.73 -9.69 -1.55
CA GLN A 228 6.38 -10.71 -0.56
C GLN A 228 6.70 -12.13 -1.05
N PHE A 229 6.34 -12.43 -2.30
CA PHE A 229 6.66 -13.72 -2.90
C PHE A 229 8.17 -14.00 -2.87
N GLU A 230 8.97 -13.03 -3.32
CA GLU A 230 10.43 -13.15 -3.36
C GLU A 230 11.03 -13.32 -1.96
N GLN A 231 10.52 -12.59 -0.97
CA GLN A 231 10.97 -12.71 0.42
C GLN A 231 10.59 -14.05 1.05
N PHE A 232 9.42 -14.60 0.74
CA PHE A 232 8.98 -15.88 1.30
C PHE A 232 9.68 -17.07 0.66
N THR A 233 9.92 -17.02 -0.65
CA THR A 233 10.38 -18.17 -1.43
C THR A 233 11.88 -18.15 -1.73
N GLY A 234 12.50 -16.98 -1.72
CA GLY A 234 13.88 -16.78 -2.17
C GLY A 234 14.07 -16.87 -3.69
N VAL A 235 13.00 -16.95 -4.48
CA VAL A 235 13.07 -17.00 -5.95
C VAL A 235 12.34 -15.80 -6.58
N PRO A 236 12.71 -15.37 -7.80
CA PRO A 236 12.05 -14.26 -8.47
C PRO A 236 10.54 -14.49 -8.66
N ALA A 237 9.75 -13.45 -8.44
CA ALA A 237 8.31 -13.52 -8.61
C ALA A 237 7.93 -13.66 -10.10
N PRO A 238 7.07 -14.62 -10.46
CA PRO A 238 6.51 -14.73 -11.81
C PRO A 238 5.42 -13.65 -12.01
N ARG A 239 5.85 -12.39 -12.14
CA ARG A 239 5.02 -11.17 -12.02
C ARG A 239 3.83 -11.18 -12.99
N GLU A 240 4.05 -11.59 -14.25
CA GLU A 240 3.00 -11.65 -15.26
C GLU A 240 1.89 -12.64 -14.84
N ALA A 241 2.25 -13.88 -14.52
CA ALA A 241 1.30 -14.90 -14.09
C ALA A 241 0.56 -14.52 -12.81
N MET A 242 1.25 -13.86 -11.85
CA MET A 242 0.62 -13.36 -10.62
C MET A 242 -0.37 -12.24 -10.91
N ARG A 243 0.00 -11.28 -11.78
CA ARG A 243 -0.87 -10.16 -12.19
C ARG A 243 -2.11 -10.69 -12.93
N GLU A 244 -1.94 -11.53 -13.95
CA GLU A 244 -3.03 -12.11 -14.71
C GLU A 244 -4.02 -12.87 -13.81
N ALA A 245 -3.50 -13.72 -12.91
CA ALA A 245 -4.34 -14.47 -11.99
C ALA A 245 -5.14 -13.58 -11.03
N LEU A 246 -4.55 -12.48 -10.53
CA LEU A 246 -5.22 -11.52 -9.68
C LEU A 246 -6.36 -10.82 -10.42
N PHE A 247 -6.09 -10.28 -11.61
CA PHE A 247 -7.10 -9.55 -12.40
C PHE A 247 -8.21 -10.47 -12.89
N ALA A 248 -7.89 -11.69 -13.32
CA ALA A 248 -8.88 -12.69 -13.71
C ALA A 248 -9.78 -13.09 -12.54
N HIS A 249 -9.21 -13.25 -11.33
CA HIS A 249 -10.00 -13.58 -10.14
C HIS A 249 -11.02 -12.49 -9.81
N VAL A 250 -10.62 -11.22 -9.83
CA VAL A 250 -11.54 -10.11 -9.54
C VAL A 250 -12.60 -9.99 -10.63
N ALA A 251 -12.24 -10.13 -11.91
CA ALA A 251 -13.19 -10.09 -13.02
C ALA A 251 -14.25 -11.22 -12.95
N SER A 252 -13.92 -12.36 -12.34
CA SER A 252 -14.86 -13.49 -12.19
C SER A 252 -15.86 -13.31 -11.05
N GLN A 253 -15.70 -12.28 -10.20
CA GLN A 253 -16.61 -12.00 -9.07
C GLN A 253 -17.69 -10.96 -9.42
N HIS A 254 -17.63 -10.40 -10.61
CA HIS A 254 -18.59 -9.43 -11.17
C HIS A 254 -19.34 -10.00 -12.38
#